data_db8c647ddc8ec23ea7c40b990e315ad9
#
_entry.id   db8c647ddc8ec23ea7c40b990e315ad9
#
_cell.length_a   1.000
_cell.length_b   1.000
_cell.length_c   1.000
_cell.angle_alpha   90.00
_cell.angle_beta   90.00
_cell.angle_gamma   90.00
#
_symmetry.space_group_name_H-M   'P 1'
#
loop_
_entity.id
_entity.type
_entity.pdbx_description
1 polymer ?
#
loop_
_entity_poly.entity_id
_entity_poly.type
_entity_poly.pdbx_seq_one_letter_code
_entity_poly.pdbx_strand_id
1 'polypeptide(L)'
;MRALVVMAVLVGGLGCHKAAPSFVRTAAASEEHGASARRGDDDVPRRFRLAEGRQIFRFDTFGDEDFWGGTLRLHQAIEGSAHGGVGAGVSPKTALAVGLKVDVDALSKATVDALQAGKVNLDEPAVTVALLTSNAVVGVTGFSDGKGGLRTLGIQCALCHSTVDNSLAPGIGHRLDGWPNRDLNVGAIVGLSPDLSPVAKLLGVDEKTVRAVLASWGPGKFDALLFLDGKAFRPDGKSAATVLPAAFGLAGVNLHTYTGWGSVPYWNAFVAVLEMHGKGNFYDPRLDDAARFPVAARAGFGHMKADPDRVSSKLAALHDYQLSLEAPRPPEGSFDEDAARRGQQVFAARCARCHVAPLYTEPGWNMHTGAEIGIDDFQASRSPDGRYRTTPLRGLFTRAKGGFYHDGRFATLNAVVDHYDSAFKLGLPAGQKSDLVEFLKSL
;
A
#
# COMPACT_ATOMS: atom_id res chain seq x y z
N MET A 1 -66.54 1.41 4.80
CA MET A 1 -67.36 1.87 5.96
C MET A 1 -66.43 2.57 6.93
N ARG A 2 -66.71 3.89 7.06
CA ARG A 2 -66.59 4.79 8.23
C ARG A 2 -65.20 4.87 8.88
N ALA A 3 -64.61 6.00 9.17
CA ALA A 3 -64.83 7.45 8.98
C ALA A 3 -63.70 8.10 9.81
N LEU A 4 -63.04 9.03 9.20
CA LEU A 4 -62.68 10.39 9.59
C LEU A 4 -62.97 10.78 11.04
N VAL A 5 -62.03 11.40 11.74
CA VAL A 5 -62.20 12.70 12.39
C VAL A 5 -60.86 13.45 12.46
N VAL A 6 -60.88 14.65 11.88
CA VAL A 6 -59.94 15.76 12.00
C VAL A 6 -60.28 16.56 13.26
N MET A 7 -59.29 17.07 13.99
CA MET A 7 -59.46 18.34 14.71
C MET A 7 -58.12 19.07 14.91
N ALA A 8 -58.03 20.20 14.27
CA ALA A 8 -57.02 21.24 14.45
C ALA A 8 -57.51 22.19 15.58
N VAL A 9 -56.61 22.65 16.43
CA VAL A 9 -56.80 23.91 17.17
C VAL A 9 -55.47 24.69 17.17
N LEU A 10 -55.57 25.88 16.64
CA LEU A 10 -54.65 27.00 16.69
C LEU A 10 -54.75 27.78 18.00
N VAL A 11 -53.73 28.59 18.28
CA VAL A 11 -53.59 29.81 19.10
C VAL A 11 -52.41 29.60 20.09
N GLY A 12 -51.37 30.33 20.15
CA GLY A 12 -51.03 31.70 19.88
C GLY A 12 -49.97 32.14 20.89
N GLY A 13 -48.89 32.66 20.43
CA GLY A 13 -48.28 33.86 20.83
C GLY A 13 -47.42 33.98 22.09
N LEU A 14 -46.38 34.71 21.83
CA LEU A 14 -45.59 35.61 22.71
C LEU A 14 -44.16 35.13 23.02
N GLY A 15 -43.27 35.92 22.48
CA GLY A 15 -41.84 35.83 22.56
C GLY A 15 -41.25 36.15 23.93
N CYS A 16 -40.05 35.64 24.13
CA CYS A 16 -39.05 36.24 25.01
C CYS A 16 -37.67 35.98 24.46
N HIS A 17 -37.08 37.03 23.92
CA HIS A 17 -35.63 37.09 23.71
C HIS A 17 -34.92 36.95 25.06
N LYS A 18 -34.04 35.95 25.16
CA LYS A 18 -32.96 35.99 26.15
C LYS A 18 -31.64 35.87 25.41
N ALA A 19 -30.85 36.97 25.49
CA ALA A 19 -29.51 37.11 25.01
C ALA A 19 -28.58 36.09 25.66
N ALA A 20 -27.68 35.52 24.85
CA ALA A 20 -26.55 34.71 25.32
C ALA A 20 -25.47 35.65 25.88
N PRO A 21 -24.80 35.32 26.99
CA PRO A 21 -23.70 36.12 27.51
C PRO A 21 -22.44 35.88 26.68
N SER A 22 -21.90 36.96 26.12
CA SER A 22 -20.57 37.04 25.54
C SER A 22 -19.52 36.92 26.64
N PHE A 23 -18.74 35.83 26.64
CA PHE A 23 -17.52 35.76 27.43
C PHE A 23 -16.36 36.35 26.63
N VAL A 24 -16.12 37.64 26.84
CA VAL A 24 -14.80 38.26 26.54
C VAL A 24 -13.90 37.89 27.70
N ARG A 25 -12.91 37.03 27.42
CA ARG A 25 -11.77 36.83 28.32
C ARG A 25 -10.64 37.76 27.89
N THR A 26 -10.39 38.76 28.67
CA THR A 26 -9.20 39.59 28.69
C THR A 26 -7.95 38.73 28.82
N ALA A 27 -7.02 38.92 27.88
CA ALA A 27 -5.66 38.38 27.97
C ALA A 27 -4.95 39.09 29.12
N ALA A 28 -4.61 38.35 30.16
CA ALA A 28 -3.60 38.74 31.12
C ALA A 28 -2.25 38.17 30.64
N ALA A 29 -1.31 39.10 30.43
CA ALA A 29 0.10 38.76 30.20
C ALA A 29 0.64 38.04 31.45
N SER A 30 1.17 36.86 31.27
CA SER A 30 2.03 36.23 32.27
C SER A 30 3.27 35.64 31.60
N GLU A 31 4.34 36.34 31.82
CA GLU A 31 5.72 35.93 32.04
C GLU A 31 6.28 34.77 31.21
N GLU A 32 7.19 35.17 30.28
CA GLU A 32 8.22 34.31 29.74
C GLU A 32 9.09 33.75 30.87
N HIS A 33 8.91 32.48 31.20
CA HIS A 33 9.91 31.70 31.92
C HIS A 33 10.17 30.37 31.19
N GLY A 34 11.33 30.29 30.53
CA GLY A 34 12.16 29.11 30.47
C GLY A 34 11.58 27.82 29.84
N ALA A 35 11.24 27.80 28.57
CA ALA A 35 10.93 26.55 27.85
C ALA A 35 12.16 26.03 27.07
N SER A 36 13.33 25.97 27.72
CA SER A 36 14.56 25.49 27.06
C SER A 36 15.12 24.15 27.57
N ALA A 37 14.43 23.43 28.47
CA ALA A 37 15.07 22.29 29.14
C ALA A 37 14.29 20.96 29.10
N ARG A 38 13.27 20.77 28.26
CA ARG A 38 12.52 19.48 28.25
C ARG A 38 12.38 18.82 26.88
N ARG A 39 13.21 19.15 25.89
CA ARG A 39 13.19 18.45 24.58
C ARG A 39 14.04 17.17 24.51
N GLY A 40 14.79 16.83 25.55
CA GLY A 40 15.72 15.70 25.55
C GLY A 40 15.14 14.36 25.98
N ASP A 41 14.22 14.35 26.94
CA ASP A 41 13.76 13.09 27.56
C ASP A 41 12.53 12.45 26.89
N ASP A 42 11.64 13.25 26.28
CA ASP A 42 10.47 12.72 25.56
C ASP A 42 10.83 12.13 24.17
N ASP A 43 12.00 12.43 23.65
CA ASP A 43 12.47 12.00 22.32
C ASP A 43 13.06 10.57 22.34
N VAL A 44 13.55 10.10 23.46
CA VAL A 44 14.17 8.78 23.60
C VAL A 44 13.14 7.64 23.40
N PRO A 45 11.98 7.63 24.05
CA PRO A 45 10.96 6.60 23.83
C PRO A 45 10.44 6.58 22.38
N ARG A 46 10.29 7.76 21.75
CA ARG A 46 9.86 7.86 20.35
C ARG A 46 10.90 7.28 19.39
N ARG A 47 12.17 7.58 19.57
CA ARG A 47 13.25 7.04 18.72
C ARG A 47 13.34 5.51 18.81
N PHE A 48 13.16 4.94 20.00
CA PHE A 48 13.13 3.48 20.17
C PHE A 48 11.95 2.86 19.42
N ARG A 49 10.74 3.43 19.54
CA ARG A 49 9.56 2.94 18.81
C ARG A 49 9.71 3.05 17.29
N LEU A 50 10.31 4.12 16.78
CA LEU A 50 10.58 4.26 15.35
C LEU A 50 11.62 3.24 14.86
N ALA A 51 12.67 2.98 15.66
CA ALA A 51 13.66 1.96 15.32
C ALA A 51 13.06 0.54 15.34
N GLU A 52 12.24 0.23 16.33
CA GLU A 52 11.47 -1.01 16.41
C GLU A 52 10.50 -1.16 15.23
N GLY A 53 9.71 -0.12 14.95
CA GLY A 53 8.77 -0.11 13.82
C GLY A 53 9.47 -0.29 12.48
N ARG A 54 10.65 0.32 12.29
CA ARG A 54 11.50 0.12 11.12
C ARG A 54 11.97 -1.33 11.00
N GLN A 55 12.38 -1.92 12.12
CA GLN A 55 12.81 -3.32 12.16
C GLN A 55 11.65 -4.26 11.79
N ILE A 56 10.46 -4.02 12.34
CA ILE A 56 9.25 -4.77 12.00
C ILE A 56 8.93 -4.61 10.52
N PHE A 57 8.86 -3.39 10.01
CA PHE A 57 8.53 -3.10 8.60
C PHE A 57 9.47 -3.79 7.62
N ARG A 58 10.77 -3.83 7.94
CA ARG A 58 11.82 -4.33 7.05
C ARG A 58 12.05 -5.84 7.15
N PHE A 59 11.82 -6.46 8.33
CA PHE A 59 12.34 -7.80 8.59
C PHE A 59 11.39 -8.75 9.32
N ASP A 60 10.21 -8.29 9.80
CA ASP A 60 9.30 -9.17 10.52
C ASP A 60 8.39 -9.92 9.57
N THR A 61 8.39 -11.23 9.66
CA THR A 61 7.56 -12.15 8.87
C THR A 61 6.26 -12.50 9.59
N PHE A 62 6.08 -12.09 10.83
CA PHE A 62 4.92 -12.41 11.66
C PHE A 62 4.61 -13.92 11.78
N GLY A 63 5.56 -14.78 11.41
CA GLY A 63 5.38 -16.23 11.38
C GLY A 63 4.77 -16.76 10.08
N ASP A 64 4.81 -15.97 9.01
CA ASP A 64 4.27 -16.32 7.69
C ASP A 64 5.12 -17.34 6.91
N GLU A 65 6.32 -17.63 7.42
CA GLU A 65 7.20 -18.67 6.85
C GLU A 65 6.56 -20.07 6.82
N ASP A 66 5.58 -20.33 7.67
CA ASP A 66 4.80 -21.57 7.63
C ASP A 66 3.90 -21.65 6.40
N PHE A 67 3.49 -20.51 5.87
CA PHE A 67 2.70 -20.46 4.63
C PHE A 67 3.61 -20.43 3.39
N TRP A 68 4.50 -19.47 3.29
CA TRP A 68 5.30 -19.25 2.09
C TRP A 68 6.32 -20.38 1.86
N GLY A 69 7.00 -20.79 2.92
CA GLY A 69 7.96 -21.90 2.87
C GLY A 69 7.32 -23.24 3.19
N GLY A 70 6.42 -23.32 4.17
CA GLY A 70 5.78 -24.56 4.59
C GLY A 70 4.72 -25.05 3.61
N THR A 71 3.67 -24.26 3.40
CA THR A 71 2.51 -24.62 2.58
C THR A 71 2.80 -24.51 1.09
N LEU A 72 3.27 -23.36 0.61
CA LEU A 72 3.54 -23.12 -0.81
C LEU A 72 4.91 -23.61 -1.28
N ARG A 73 5.80 -23.95 -0.36
CA ARG A 73 7.14 -24.48 -0.65
C ARG A 73 7.97 -23.65 -1.63
N LEU A 74 7.81 -22.31 -1.59
CA LEU A 74 8.52 -21.42 -2.50
C LEU A 74 10.03 -21.51 -2.39
N HIS A 75 10.58 -21.79 -1.19
CA HIS A 75 12.01 -22.01 -1.00
C HIS A 75 12.57 -23.10 -1.93
N GLN A 76 11.81 -24.21 -2.16
CA GLN A 76 12.23 -25.28 -3.04
C GLN A 76 12.32 -24.83 -4.50
N ALA A 77 11.38 -23.97 -4.96
CA ALA A 77 11.44 -23.42 -6.31
C ALA A 77 12.58 -22.42 -6.48
N ILE A 78 12.96 -21.72 -5.41
CA ILE A 78 14.11 -20.79 -5.43
C ILE A 78 15.43 -21.56 -5.51
N GLU A 79 15.61 -22.60 -4.72
CA GLU A 79 16.80 -23.43 -4.73
C GLU A 79 17.01 -24.15 -6.07
N GLY A 80 15.94 -24.67 -6.62
CA GLY A 80 16.00 -25.50 -7.81
C GLY A 80 16.53 -26.93 -7.56
N SER A 81 16.34 -27.81 -8.53
CA SER A 81 16.70 -29.24 -8.39
C SER A 81 18.20 -29.47 -8.22
N ALA A 82 19.05 -28.56 -8.72
CA ALA A 82 20.51 -28.66 -8.57
C ALA A 82 20.96 -28.45 -7.12
N HIS A 83 20.14 -27.81 -6.27
CA HIS A 83 20.45 -27.49 -4.87
C HIS A 83 19.48 -28.12 -3.87
N GLY A 84 18.80 -29.20 -4.26
CA GLY A 84 17.89 -29.94 -3.35
C GLY A 84 16.44 -29.50 -3.38
N GLY A 85 16.09 -28.48 -4.18
CA GLY A 85 14.74 -28.01 -4.39
C GLY A 85 14.07 -28.61 -5.64
N VAL A 86 13.24 -27.83 -6.32
CA VAL A 86 12.49 -28.25 -7.52
C VAL A 86 12.63 -27.24 -8.67
N GLY A 87 12.58 -27.73 -9.91
CA GLY A 87 12.68 -26.89 -11.11
C GLY A 87 14.09 -26.33 -11.36
N ALA A 88 14.16 -25.23 -12.10
CA ALA A 88 15.43 -24.64 -12.55
C ALA A 88 16.12 -23.79 -11.44
N GLY A 89 15.43 -23.45 -10.36
CA GLY A 89 15.87 -22.46 -9.39
C GLY A 89 15.65 -21.02 -9.86
N VAL A 90 15.86 -20.08 -8.94
CA VAL A 90 15.70 -18.64 -9.20
C VAL A 90 17.05 -17.94 -9.05
N SER A 91 17.64 -17.57 -10.16
CA SER A 91 18.88 -16.79 -10.17
C SER A 91 18.63 -15.33 -9.75
N PRO A 92 19.65 -14.57 -9.28
CA PRO A 92 19.53 -13.13 -9.02
C PRO A 92 18.97 -12.34 -10.20
N LYS A 93 19.39 -12.67 -11.41
CA LYS A 93 18.90 -12.05 -12.64
C LYS A 93 17.40 -12.27 -12.83
N THR A 94 16.90 -13.49 -12.59
CA THR A 94 15.48 -13.80 -12.63
C THR A 94 14.72 -13.08 -11.52
N ALA A 95 15.26 -13.06 -10.29
CA ALA A 95 14.68 -12.37 -9.15
C ALA A 95 14.53 -10.85 -9.41
N LEU A 96 15.56 -10.20 -9.94
CA LEU A 96 15.54 -8.79 -10.34
C LEU A 96 14.53 -8.54 -11.48
N ALA A 97 14.43 -9.46 -12.45
CA ALA A 97 13.50 -9.33 -13.57
C ALA A 97 12.02 -9.38 -13.13
N VAL A 98 11.69 -10.09 -12.05
CA VAL A 98 10.34 -10.08 -11.44
C VAL A 98 10.16 -8.98 -10.39
N GLY A 99 11.12 -8.06 -10.30
CA GLY A 99 11.03 -6.82 -9.51
C GLY A 99 11.48 -6.92 -8.06
N LEU A 100 12.09 -8.03 -7.63
CA LEU A 100 12.76 -8.07 -6.34
C LEU A 100 13.93 -7.07 -6.34
N LYS A 101 14.28 -6.57 -5.16
CA LYS A 101 15.31 -5.56 -4.96
C LYS A 101 16.38 -6.06 -4.00
N VAL A 102 17.61 -5.56 -4.14
CA VAL A 102 18.71 -5.87 -3.25
C VAL A 102 19.18 -4.60 -2.53
N ASP A 103 19.19 -4.68 -1.21
CA ASP A 103 19.70 -3.63 -0.32
C ASP A 103 21.22 -3.68 -0.27
N VAL A 104 21.89 -2.68 -0.82
CA VAL A 104 23.36 -2.60 -0.82
C VAL A 104 23.93 -2.50 0.59
N ASP A 105 23.18 -1.91 1.54
CA ASP A 105 23.62 -1.75 2.94
C ASP A 105 23.67 -3.09 3.70
N ALA A 106 22.99 -4.12 3.20
CA ALA A 106 23.03 -5.48 3.75
C ALA A 106 24.18 -6.32 3.16
N LEU A 107 24.90 -5.82 2.17
CA LEU A 107 26.01 -6.53 1.52
C LEU A 107 27.34 -6.21 2.19
N SER A 108 28.24 -7.20 2.25
CA SER A 108 29.61 -6.94 2.64
C SER A 108 30.33 -6.09 1.60
N LYS A 109 31.33 -5.30 2.02
CA LYS A 109 32.15 -4.54 1.07
C LYS A 109 32.75 -5.45 -0.02
N ALA A 110 33.20 -6.63 0.31
CA ALA A 110 33.75 -7.59 -0.65
C ALA A 110 32.71 -8.02 -1.69
N THR A 111 31.45 -8.20 -1.29
CA THR A 111 30.35 -8.52 -2.20
C THR A 111 30.02 -7.35 -3.13
N VAL A 112 30.01 -6.12 -2.60
CA VAL A 112 29.81 -4.91 -3.41
C VAL A 112 30.91 -4.75 -4.43
N ASP A 113 32.18 -4.86 -4.02
CA ASP A 113 33.34 -4.78 -4.91
C ASP A 113 33.29 -5.87 -6.01
N ALA A 114 32.87 -7.09 -5.65
CA ALA A 114 32.72 -8.20 -6.61
C ALA A 114 31.58 -7.95 -7.62
N LEU A 115 30.46 -7.39 -7.17
CA LEU A 115 29.35 -7.00 -8.05
C LEU A 115 29.78 -5.91 -9.04
N GLN A 116 30.46 -4.86 -8.55
CA GLN A 116 30.97 -3.78 -9.40
C GLN A 116 32.00 -4.29 -10.43
N ALA A 117 32.83 -5.28 -10.06
CA ALA A 117 33.78 -5.90 -10.92
C ALA A 117 33.19 -6.96 -11.87
N GLY A 118 31.86 -7.20 -11.82
CA GLY A 118 31.21 -8.25 -12.64
C GLY A 118 31.63 -9.68 -12.29
N LYS A 119 32.14 -9.91 -11.07
CA LYS A 119 32.66 -11.23 -10.64
C LYS A 119 31.62 -12.12 -9.96
N VAL A 120 30.42 -11.60 -9.71
CA VAL A 120 29.30 -12.37 -9.14
C VAL A 120 28.51 -13.01 -10.28
N ASN A 121 28.34 -14.33 -10.22
CA ASN A 121 27.51 -15.03 -11.19
C ASN A 121 26.02 -14.80 -10.89
N LEU A 122 25.39 -13.88 -11.62
CA LEU A 122 23.98 -13.54 -11.46
C LEU A 122 23.01 -14.57 -12.09
N ASP A 123 23.51 -15.58 -12.76
CA ASP A 123 22.70 -16.68 -13.31
C ASP A 123 22.64 -17.91 -12.37
N GLU A 124 23.34 -17.85 -11.20
CA GLU A 124 23.44 -18.98 -10.26
C GLU A 124 22.41 -18.86 -9.10
N PRO A 125 21.46 -19.80 -8.95
CA PRO A 125 20.46 -19.79 -7.88
C PRO A 125 21.04 -19.77 -6.46
N ALA A 126 22.20 -20.39 -6.22
CA ALA A 126 22.86 -20.37 -4.91
C ALA A 126 23.19 -18.94 -4.44
N VAL A 127 23.44 -18.01 -5.37
CA VAL A 127 23.65 -16.60 -5.02
C VAL A 127 22.35 -15.96 -4.50
N THR A 128 21.19 -16.31 -5.05
CA THR A 128 19.88 -15.85 -4.52
C THR A 128 19.68 -16.39 -3.10
N VAL A 129 19.98 -17.65 -2.83
CA VAL A 129 19.91 -18.26 -1.49
C VAL A 129 20.80 -17.48 -0.50
N ALA A 130 22.03 -17.16 -0.89
CA ALA A 130 22.96 -16.38 -0.07
C ALA A 130 22.44 -14.96 0.23
N LEU A 131 21.84 -14.28 -0.76
CA LEU A 131 21.24 -12.96 -0.60
C LEU A 131 20.00 -12.99 0.32
N LEU A 132 19.18 -14.04 0.24
CA LEU A 132 18.01 -14.23 1.11
C LEU A 132 18.42 -14.49 2.57
N THR A 133 19.41 -15.36 2.79
CA THR A 133 19.88 -15.70 4.14
C THR A 133 20.65 -14.57 4.81
N SER A 134 21.22 -13.64 4.04
CA SER A 134 21.85 -12.42 4.55
C SER A 134 20.90 -11.25 4.73
N ASN A 135 19.57 -11.42 4.51
CA ASN A 135 18.56 -10.36 4.53
C ASN A 135 18.84 -9.21 3.54
N ALA A 136 19.58 -9.48 2.46
CA ALA A 136 19.88 -8.48 1.44
C ALA A 136 18.73 -8.30 0.42
N VAL A 137 17.84 -9.30 0.27
CA VAL A 137 16.66 -9.14 -0.57
C VAL A 137 15.60 -8.34 0.17
N VAL A 138 15.19 -7.22 -0.42
CA VAL A 138 14.21 -6.31 0.20
C VAL A 138 12.86 -7.02 0.35
N GLY A 139 12.40 -7.14 1.58
CA GLY A 139 11.09 -7.67 1.91
C GLY A 139 10.97 -9.20 1.84
N VAL A 140 12.09 -9.95 1.76
CA VAL A 140 12.10 -11.41 1.84
C VAL A 140 13.25 -11.89 2.70
N THR A 141 12.98 -12.73 3.70
CA THR A 141 14.00 -13.38 4.51
C THR A 141 14.02 -14.89 4.23
N GLY A 142 15.19 -15.41 3.92
CA GLY A 142 15.46 -16.84 3.85
C GLY A 142 16.00 -17.37 5.17
N PHE A 143 15.40 -18.44 5.67
CA PHE A 143 15.87 -19.12 6.88
C PHE A 143 16.70 -20.34 6.47
N SER A 144 17.99 -20.31 6.83
CA SER A 144 18.94 -21.35 6.46
C SER A 144 18.57 -22.72 7.08
N ASP A 145 18.89 -23.78 6.35
CA ASP A 145 18.85 -25.17 6.82
C ASP A 145 20.13 -25.60 7.56
N GLY A 146 21.13 -24.72 7.65
CA GLY A 146 22.44 -24.99 8.23
C GLY A 146 23.38 -25.80 7.33
N LYS A 147 22.98 -26.13 6.10
CA LYS A 147 23.76 -26.92 5.12
C LYS A 147 24.02 -26.15 3.83
N GLY A 148 23.69 -24.85 3.80
CA GLY A 148 23.86 -23.98 2.63
C GLY A 148 22.59 -23.78 1.81
N GLY A 149 21.47 -24.39 2.20
CA GLY A 149 20.17 -24.24 1.59
C GLY A 149 19.17 -23.45 2.47
N LEU A 150 17.91 -23.44 2.03
CA LEU A 150 16.79 -22.79 2.70
C LEU A 150 15.90 -23.84 3.39
N ARG A 151 15.71 -23.70 4.69
CA ARG A 151 14.68 -24.44 5.42
C ARG A 151 13.27 -23.89 5.08
N THR A 152 13.15 -22.59 4.95
CA THR A 152 11.91 -21.87 4.64
C THR A 152 12.23 -20.42 4.24
N LEU A 153 11.20 -19.65 3.89
CA LEU A 153 11.28 -18.21 3.72
C LEU A 153 9.99 -17.53 4.19
N GLY A 154 10.08 -16.25 4.51
CA GLY A 154 8.97 -15.38 4.84
C GLY A 154 9.08 -14.04 4.13
N ILE A 155 7.97 -13.30 4.09
CA ILE A 155 7.89 -11.98 3.45
C ILE A 155 7.63 -10.89 4.49
N GLN A 156 7.90 -9.63 4.12
CA GLN A 156 7.72 -8.48 4.99
C GLN A 156 6.99 -7.34 4.27
N CYS A 157 6.49 -6.35 5.03
CA CYS A 157 5.85 -5.14 4.49
C CYS A 157 6.71 -4.46 3.41
N ALA A 158 8.03 -4.49 3.58
CA ALA A 158 9.00 -3.89 2.66
C ALA A 158 8.97 -4.51 1.24
N LEU A 159 8.47 -5.74 1.05
CA LEU A 159 8.39 -6.37 -0.27
C LEU A 159 7.60 -5.51 -1.27
N CYS A 160 6.42 -5.06 -0.86
CA CYS A 160 5.53 -4.24 -1.69
C CYS A 160 5.77 -2.73 -1.51
N HIS A 161 6.24 -2.32 -0.32
CA HIS A 161 6.31 -0.93 0.10
C HIS A 161 7.73 -0.42 0.32
N SER A 162 8.72 -1.03 -0.32
CA SER A 162 10.08 -0.48 -0.46
C SER A 162 10.63 -0.77 -1.84
N THR A 163 11.46 0.14 -2.32
CA THR A 163 12.30 -0.04 -3.50
C THR A 163 13.74 0.31 -3.15
N VAL A 164 14.60 0.47 -4.15
CA VAL A 164 15.97 0.95 -3.99
C VAL A 164 16.25 2.09 -4.96
N ASP A 165 17.27 2.89 -4.66
CA ASP A 165 17.69 4.05 -5.47
C ASP A 165 18.50 3.68 -6.73
N ASN A 166 18.75 2.39 -6.95
CA ASN A 166 19.58 1.87 -8.05
C ASN A 166 21.01 2.43 -8.08
N SER A 167 21.55 2.88 -6.95
CA SER A 167 22.87 3.50 -6.88
C SER A 167 24.03 2.58 -7.27
N LEU A 168 23.86 1.25 -7.14
CA LEU A 168 24.86 0.28 -7.57
C LEU A 168 24.56 -0.28 -8.96
N ALA A 169 23.32 -0.72 -9.21
CA ALA A 169 22.84 -1.25 -10.47
C ALA A 169 21.30 -1.25 -10.50
N PRO A 170 20.65 -1.44 -11.66
CA PRO A 170 19.19 -1.57 -11.70
C PRO A 170 18.68 -2.64 -10.74
N GLY A 171 17.84 -2.22 -9.78
CA GLY A 171 17.30 -3.08 -8.71
C GLY A 171 18.21 -3.31 -7.52
N ILE A 172 19.40 -2.71 -7.49
CA ILE A 172 20.38 -2.83 -6.39
C ILE A 172 20.82 -1.43 -5.94
N GLY A 173 20.61 -1.11 -4.68
CA GLY A 173 20.93 0.21 -4.12
C GLY A 173 20.47 0.36 -2.67
N HIS A 174 20.46 1.59 -2.17
CA HIS A 174 19.96 1.91 -0.81
C HIS A 174 18.44 1.86 -0.76
N ARG A 175 17.88 1.35 0.34
CA ARG A 175 16.43 1.23 0.50
C ARG A 175 15.71 2.57 0.56
N LEU A 176 14.57 2.60 -0.10
CA LEU A 176 13.59 3.68 -0.08
C LEU A 176 12.28 3.15 0.52
N ASP A 177 12.17 3.19 1.85
CA ASP A 177 10.99 2.69 2.55
C ASP A 177 9.78 3.59 2.29
N GLY A 178 8.60 2.98 2.20
CA GLY A 178 7.35 3.64 1.87
C GLY A 178 7.09 3.81 0.37
N TRP A 179 8.12 3.65 -0.48
CA TRP A 179 7.95 3.74 -1.93
C TRP A 179 7.30 2.48 -2.49
N PRO A 180 6.31 2.60 -3.38
CA PRO A 180 5.65 1.44 -3.95
C PRO A 180 6.61 0.70 -4.89
N ASN A 181 6.79 -0.61 -4.71
CA ASN A 181 7.59 -1.43 -5.62
C ASN A 181 6.78 -1.74 -6.90
N ARG A 182 6.77 -0.80 -7.84
CA ARG A 182 6.04 -0.92 -9.10
C ARG A 182 6.67 -1.87 -10.12
N ASP A 183 7.82 -2.48 -9.78
CA ASP A 183 8.46 -3.55 -10.56
C ASP A 183 7.99 -4.94 -10.11
N LEU A 184 7.54 -5.07 -8.87
CA LEU A 184 7.26 -6.35 -8.24
C LEU A 184 6.12 -7.09 -8.94
N ASN A 185 6.39 -8.25 -9.49
CA ASN A 185 5.40 -9.13 -10.09
C ASN A 185 5.02 -10.24 -9.09
N VAL A 186 4.12 -9.90 -8.16
CA VAL A 186 3.65 -10.80 -7.11
C VAL A 186 3.08 -12.09 -7.70
N GLY A 187 2.29 -11.97 -8.77
CA GLY A 187 1.68 -13.13 -9.42
C GLY A 187 2.71 -14.08 -10.01
N ALA A 188 3.77 -13.57 -10.64
CA ALA A 188 4.86 -14.40 -11.17
C ALA A 188 5.63 -15.09 -10.03
N ILE A 189 5.89 -14.39 -8.92
CA ILE A 189 6.60 -14.94 -7.76
C ILE A 189 5.79 -16.05 -7.10
N VAL A 190 4.51 -15.83 -6.79
CA VAL A 190 3.62 -16.85 -6.20
C VAL A 190 3.41 -18.01 -7.16
N GLY A 191 3.34 -17.74 -8.46
CA GLY A 191 3.22 -18.73 -9.52
C GLY A 191 4.40 -19.71 -9.62
N LEU A 192 5.56 -19.41 -9.00
CA LEU A 192 6.71 -20.35 -8.90
C LEU A 192 6.43 -21.50 -7.92
N SER A 193 5.44 -21.37 -7.04
CA SER A 193 5.10 -22.43 -6.08
C SER A 193 4.90 -23.77 -6.78
N PRO A 194 5.54 -24.85 -6.29
CA PRO A 194 5.31 -26.19 -6.81
C PRO A 194 3.93 -26.74 -6.47
N ASP A 195 3.22 -26.12 -5.52
CA ASP A 195 1.92 -26.58 -5.03
C ASP A 195 1.00 -25.37 -4.72
N LEU A 196 0.06 -25.09 -5.62
CA LEU A 196 -0.99 -24.09 -5.43
C LEU A 196 -2.35 -24.71 -5.04
N SER A 197 -2.39 -26.03 -4.75
CA SER A 197 -3.63 -26.70 -4.34
C SER A 197 -4.29 -26.09 -3.10
N PRO A 198 -3.56 -25.57 -2.08
CA PRO A 198 -4.19 -24.89 -0.96
C PRO A 198 -4.93 -23.62 -1.37
N VAL A 199 -4.36 -22.84 -2.29
CA VAL A 199 -4.98 -21.63 -2.85
C VAL A 199 -6.19 -22.00 -3.72
N ALA A 200 -6.06 -23.01 -4.56
CA ALA A 200 -7.14 -23.54 -5.39
C ALA A 200 -8.34 -24.01 -4.54
N LYS A 201 -8.07 -24.72 -3.45
CA LYS A 201 -9.08 -25.17 -2.49
C LYS A 201 -9.78 -23.99 -1.80
N LEU A 202 -9.02 -22.98 -1.36
CA LEU A 202 -9.57 -21.78 -0.72
C LEU A 202 -10.53 -21.04 -1.67
N LEU A 203 -10.13 -20.87 -2.93
CA LEU A 203 -10.92 -20.16 -3.94
C LEU A 203 -12.04 -21.03 -4.55
N GLY A 204 -11.98 -22.36 -4.40
CA GLY A 204 -12.95 -23.28 -4.99
C GLY A 204 -12.79 -23.46 -6.50
N VAL A 205 -11.55 -23.38 -7.00
CA VAL A 205 -11.17 -23.51 -8.42
C VAL A 205 -10.03 -24.53 -8.59
N ASP A 206 -9.63 -24.83 -9.81
CA ASP A 206 -8.44 -25.66 -10.08
C ASP A 206 -7.13 -24.83 -10.07
N GLU A 207 -5.98 -25.50 -9.94
CA GLU A 207 -4.67 -24.84 -9.93
C GLU A 207 -4.34 -24.13 -11.25
N LYS A 208 -4.83 -24.63 -12.39
CA LYS A 208 -4.64 -23.99 -13.69
C LYS A 208 -5.29 -22.62 -13.70
N THR A 209 -6.50 -22.51 -13.15
CA THR A 209 -7.21 -21.23 -12.98
C THR A 209 -6.44 -20.29 -12.05
N VAL A 210 -5.93 -20.77 -10.91
CA VAL A 210 -5.11 -19.97 -10.00
C VAL A 210 -3.88 -19.41 -10.73
N ARG A 211 -3.14 -20.23 -11.47
CA ARG A 211 -1.97 -19.81 -12.25
C ARG A 211 -2.32 -18.77 -13.32
N ALA A 212 -3.45 -18.93 -13.99
CA ALA A 212 -3.92 -17.95 -14.99
C ALA A 212 -4.27 -16.59 -14.34
N VAL A 213 -4.91 -16.61 -13.17
CA VAL A 213 -5.22 -15.39 -12.41
C VAL A 213 -3.94 -14.69 -11.98
N LEU A 214 -2.99 -15.42 -11.36
CA LEU A 214 -1.70 -14.88 -10.93
C LEU A 214 -0.93 -14.25 -12.12
N ALA A 215 -0.89 -14.93 -13.26
CA ALA A 215 -0.23 -14.44 -14.48
C ALA A 215 -0.89 -13.15 -15.03
N SER A 216 -2.18 -12.92 -14.75
CA SER A 216 -2.91 -11.73 -15.22
C SER A 216 -2.57 -10.44 -14.47
N TRP A 217 -1.95 -10.51 -13.27
CA TRP A 217 -1.69 -9.32 -12.46
C TRP A 217 -0.63 -8.41 -13.07
N GLY A 218 0.51 -8.98 -13.46
CA GLY A 218 1.65 -8.24 -14.01
C GLY A 218 2.42 -7.42 -12.98
N PRO A 219 3.47 -6.69 -13.42
CA PRO A 219 4.33 -5.90 -12.52
C PRO A 219 3.60 -4.78 -11.80
N GLY A 220 3.96 -4.57 -10.54
CA GLY A 220 3.45 -3.49 -9.69
C GLY A 220 2.01 -3.63 -9.27
N LYS A 221 1.39 -4.80 -9.43
CA LYS A 221 -0.02 -5.05 -9.10
C LYS A 221 -0.19 -6.25 -8.19
N PHE A 222 -1.25 -6.17 -7.37
CA PHE A 222 -1.68 -7.21 -6.46
C PHE A 222 -3.19 -7.12 -6.23
N ASP A 223 -3.86 -8.26 -6.06
CA ASP A 223 -5.28 -8.30 -5.74
C ASP A 223 -5.52 -8.78 -4.30
N ALA A 224 -5.45 -7.87 -3.34
CA ALA A 224 -5.72 -8.14 -1.94
C ALA A 224 -7.17 -8.62 -1.67
N LEU A 225 -8.09 -8.36 -2.58
CA LEU A 225 -9.51 -8.69 -2.37
C LEU A 225 -9.92 -10.03 -2.99
N LEU A 226 -9.05 -10.65 -3.79
CA LEU A 226 -9.30 -11.96 -4.40
C LEU A 226 -9.69 -13.01 -3.35
N PHE A 227 -8.99 -13.04 -2.23
CA PHE A 227 -9.24 -13.99 -1.14
C PHE A 227 -10.44 -13.63 -0.26
N LEU A 228 -11.09 -12.47 -0.52
CA LEU A 228 -12.32 -12.10 0.16
C LEU A 228 -13.55 -12.40 -0.68
N ASP A 229 -13.57 -11.93 -1.94
CA ASP A 229 -14.75 -11.98 -2.81
C ASP A 229 -14.64 -12.97 -3.98
N GLY A 230 -13.46 -13.52 -4.25
CA GLY A 230 -13.23 -14.47 -5.34
C GLY A 230 -13.25 -13.87 -6.75
N LYS A 231 -13.30 -12.51 -6.89
CA LYS A 231 -13.40 -11.83 -8.18
C LYS A 231 -12.01 -11.54 -8.76
N ALA A 232 -11.54 -12.37 -9.66
CA ALA A 232 -10.23 -12.25 -10.28
C ALA A 232 -10.17 -11.28 -11.47
N PHE A 233 -11.30 -11.08 -12.15
CA PHE A 233 -11.41 -10.28 -13.37
C PHE A 233 -12.55 -9.28 -13.29
N ARG A 234 -12.34 -8.16 -13.96
CA ARG A 234 -13.34 -7.12 -14.18
C ARG A 234 -14.36 -7.54 -15.26
N PRO A 235 -15.53 -6.88 -15.35
CA PRO A 235 -16.49 -7.16 -16.42
C PRO A 235 -15.95 -6.96 -17.85
N ASP A 236 -14.90 -6.14 -18.02
CA ASP A 236 -14.21 -5.93 -19.30
C ASP A 236 -13.13 -6.98 -19.60
N GLY A 237 -13.02 -8.03 -18.78
CA GLY A 237 -12.05 -9.12 -18.92
C GLY A 237 -10.64 -8.79 -18.43
N LYS A 238 -10.37 -7.57 -17.96
CA LYS A 238 -9.07 -7.22 -17.39
C LYS A 238 -8.93 -7.74 -15.96
N SER A 239 -7.70 -7.90 -15.53
CA SER A 239 -7.39 -8.27 -14.15
C SER A 239 -8.03 -7.31 -13.14
N ALA A 240 -8.53 -7.86 -12.04
CA ALA A 240 -9.03 -7.12 -10.89
C ALA A 240 -7.91 -6.55 -9.99
N ALA A 241 -6.66 -6.94 -10.22
CA ALA A 241 -5.50 -6.50 -9.45
C ALA A 241 -5.32 -4.98 -9.52
N THR A 242 -4.99 -4.40 -8.36
CA THR A 242 -4.72 -2.96 -8.22
C THR A 242 -3.23 -2.68 -8.16
N VAL A 243 -2.83 -1.47 -8.55
CA VAL A 243 -1.42 -1.06 -8.44
C VAL A 243 -1.03 -0.92 -6.96
N LEU A 244 0.19 -1.34 -6.62
CA LEU A 244 0.74 -1.24 -5.27
C LEU A 244 0.77 0.23 -4.84
N PRO A 245 0.11 0.61 -3.73
CA PRO A 245 0.09 1.99 -3.26
C PRO A 245 1.38 2.37 -2.55
N ALA A 246 1.66 3.67 -2.48
CA ALA A 246 2.71 4.20 -1.62
C ALA A 246 2.31 4.04 -0.14
N ALA A 247 3.29 3.78 0.73
CA ALA A 247 3.14 3.72 2.18
C ALA A 247 3.94 4.84 2.90
N PHE A 248 4.14 5.97 2.23
CA PHE A 248 4.66 7.22 2.78
C PHE A 248 3.57 8.29 2.79
N GLY A 249 3.76 9.37 3.55
CA GLY A 249 2.83 10.49 3.62
C GLY A 249 1.46 10.09 4.19
N LEU A 250 1.43 9.11 5.09
CA LEU A 250 0.20 8.58 5.68
C LEU A 250 -0.30 9.42 6.87
N ALA A 251 0.57 10.22 7.48
CA ALA A 251 0.22 11.08 8.60
C ALA A 251 -0.86 12.11 8.20
N GLY A 252 -1.85 12.32 9.08
CA GLY A 252 -2.95 13.26 8.86
C GLY A 252 -4.07 12.74 7.96
N VAL A 253 -4.02 11.47 7.55
CA VAL A 253 -5.07 10.78 6.78
C VAL A 253 -5.68 9.66 7.62
N ASN A 254 -7.01 9.59 7.70
CA ASN A 254 -7.70 8.63 8.56
C ASN A 254 -7.95 7.28 7.90
N LEU A 255 -8.32 7.30 6.60
CA LEU A 255 -8.65 6.10 5.83
C LEU A 255 -7.66 5.89 4.70
N HIS A 256 -7.26 4.67 4.47
CA HIS A 256 -6.18 4.31 3.54
C HIS A 256 -6.64 3.32 2.47
N THR A 257 -5.74 3.06 1.52
CA THR A 257 -5.97 2.35 0.26
C THR A 257 -6.90 3.11 -0.69
N TYR A 258 -7.22 2.54 -1.85
CA TYR A 258 -8.03 3.22 -2.87
C TYR A 258 -9.51 3.36 -2.47
N THR A 259 -10.00 2.44 -1.65
CA THR A 259 -11.39 2.38 -1.21
C THR A 259 -11.59 2.84 0.24
N GLY A 260 -10.53 3.19 0.95
CA GLY A 260 -10.58 3.90 2.23
C GLY A 260 -11.38 3.25 3.35
N TRP A 261 -11.43 1.92 3.42
CA TRP A 261 -12.29 1.25 4.39
C TRP A 261 -11.65 1.00 5.77
N GLY A 262 -10.40 1.41 5.96
CA GLY A 262 -9.69 1.22 7.24
C GLY A 262 -8.53 2.18 7.44
N SER A 263 -8.11 2.30 8.70
CA SER A 263 -6.93 3.06 9.12
C SER A 263 -5.62 2.30 8.84
N VAL A 264 -4.46 2.94 9.07
CA VAL A 264 -3.15 2.27 8.95
C VAL A 264 -3.05 1.02 9.85
N PRO A 265 -3.38 1.08 11.17
CA PRO A 265 -3.34 -0.12 12.00
C PRO A 265 -4.28 -1.24 11.53
N TYR A 266 -5.47 -0.89 11.04
CA TYR A 266 -6.39 -1.86 10.45
C TYR A 266 -5.75 -2.59 9.26
N TRP A 267 -5.19 -1.84 8.31
CA TRP A 267 -4.55 -2.43 7.14
C TRP A 267 -3.29 -3.21 7.50
N ASN A 268 -2.53 -2.78 8.51
CA ASN A 268 -1.38 -3.54 8.99
C ASN A 268 -1.80 -4.92 9.53
N ALA A 269 -2.86 -4.97 10.33
CA ALA A 269 -3.38 -6.24 10.84
C ALA A 269 -3.97 -7.10 9.71
N PHE A 270 -4.77 -6.49 8.81
CA PHE A 270 -5.33 -7.16 7.64
C PHE A 270 -4.24 -7.81 6.78
N VAL A 271 -3.24 -7.03 6.38
CA VAL A 271 -2.16 -7.52 5.50
C VAL A 271 -1.31 -8.56 6.20
N ALA A 272 -0.89 -8.30 7.45
CA ALA A 272 -0.05 -9.25 8.19
C ALA A 272 -0.73 -10.61 8.40
N VAL A 273 -2.06 -10.63 8.65
CA VAL A 273 -2.79 -11.87 8.96
C VAL A 273 -3.39 -12.51 7.71
N LEU A 274 -4.04 -11.74 6.83
CA LEU A 274 -4.78 -12.31 5.70
C LEU A 274 -3.96 -12.42 4.42
N GLU A 275 -3.06 -11.45 4.13
CA GLU A 275 -2.31 -11.42 2.89
C GLU A 275 -0.92 -12.05 3.01
N MET A 276 -0.23 -11.78 4.11
CA MET A 276 1.06 -12.41 4.41
C MET A 276 0.90 -13.80 5.05
N HIS A 277 -0.28 -14.12 5.58
CA HIS A 277 -0.57 -15.35 6.34
C HIS A 277 0.24 -15.48 7.63
N GLY A 278 0.52 -14.34 8.28
CA GLY A 278 1.16 -14.29 9.59
C GLY A 278 0.24 -14.80 10.70
N LYS A 279 0.85 -15.23 11.80
CA LYS A 279 0.16 -15.74 12.97
C LYS A 279 -0.31 -14.60 13.87
N GLY A 280 -1.49 -14.06 13.63
CA GLY A 280 -2.02 -12.92 14.36
C GLY A 280 -3.53 -12.97 14.56
N ASN A 281 -4.00 -12.03 15.39
CA ASN A 281 -5.42 -11.79 15.56
C ASN A 281 -5.89 -10.71 14.58
N PHE A 282 -7.03 -10.96 13.93
CA PHE A 282 -7.71 -9.98 13.09
C PHE A 282 -9.22 -10.11 13.27
N TYR A 283 -9.90 -8.98 13.38
CA TYR A 283 -11.34 -8.94 13.57
C TYR A 283 -11.98 -7.87 12.67
N ASP A 284 -12.85 -8.32 11.78
CA ASP A 284 -13.72 -7.46 10.97
C ASP A 284 -15.03 -8.21 10.61
N PRO A 285 -16.11 -8.01 11.35
CA PRO A 285 -17.37 -8.71 11.10
C PRO A 285 -18.05 -8.33 9.79
N ARG A 286 -17.59 -7.27 9.07
CA ARG A 286 -18.07 -6.95 7.73
C ARG A 286 -17.73 -8.04 6.71
N LEU A 287 -16.69 -8.83 6.98
CA LEU A 287 -16.27 -9.95 6.15
C LEU A 287 -17.18 -11.20 6.30
N ASP A 288 -18.13 -11.20 7.22
CA ASP A 288 -19.12 -12.27 7.39
C ASP A 288 -20.26 -12.17 6.36
N ASP A 289 -20.36 -11.06 5.62
CA ASP A 289 -21.33 -10.88 4.54
C ASP A 289 -20.97 -11.80 3.34
N ALA A 290 -21.56 -12.99 3.32
CA ALA A 290 -21.31 -13.99 2.29
C ALA A 290 -21.79 -13.56 0.89
N ALA A 291 -22.69 -12.59 0.77
CA ALA A 291 -23.10 -12.06 -0.52
C ALA A 291 -22.01 -11.18 -1.16
N ARG A 292 -21.25 -10.47 -0.35
CA ARG A 292 -20.16 -9.59 -0.78
C ARG A 292 -18.80 -10.27 -0.73
N PHE A 293 -18.54 -11.05 0.31
CA PHE A 293 -17.25 -11.66 0.61
C PHE A 293 -17.37 -13.19 0.80
N PRO A 294 -17.85 -13.93 -0.23
CA PRO A 294 -18.16 -15.36 -0.10
C PRO A 294 -16.97 -16.22 0.31
N VAL A 295 -15.75 -15.86 -0.10
CA VAL A 295 -14.54 -16.60 0.27
C VAL A 295 -14.18 -16.30 1.73
N ALA A 296 -14.14 -15.04 2.13
CA ALA A 296 -13.80 -14.64 3.49
C ALA A 296 -14.81 -15.17 4.53
N ALA A 297 -16.12 -15.06 4.25
CA ALA A 297 -17.17 -15.58 5.14
C ALA A 297 -17.04 -17.10 5.33
N ARG A 298 -16.82 -17.86 4.25
CA ARG A 298 -16.62 -19.31 4.32
C ARG A 298 -15.35 -19.69 5.08
N ALA A 299 -14.28 -18.91 4.93
CA ALA A 299 -12.99 -19.15 5.57
C ALA A 299 -12.89 -18.60 7.00
N GLY A 300 -13.89 -17.80 7.46
CA GLY A 300 -13.88 -17.18 8.78
C GLY A 300 -12.86 -16.06 8.92
N PHE A 301 -12.48 -15.38 7.84
CA PHE A 301 -11.43 -14.36 7.82
C PHE A 301 -11.78 -13.13 8.65
N GLY A 302 -13.05 -12.87 8.94
CA GLY A 302 -13.47 -11.82 9.86
C GLY A 302 -13.15 -12.07 11.33
N HIS A 303 -12.69 -13.28 11.71
CA HIS A 303 -12.51 -13.71 13.10
C HIS A 303 -11.22 -14.48 13.33
N MET A 304 -10.11 -14.06 12.71
CA MET A 304 -8.83 -14.75 12.80
C MET A 304 -8.24 -14.64 14.20
N LYS A 305 -7.76 -15.78 14.71
CA LYS A 305 -7.06 -15.89 16.00
C LYS A 305 -5.85 -16.79 15.87
N ALA A 306 -4.76 -16.40 16.49
CA ALA A 306 -3.54 -17.20 16.59
C ALA A 306 -3.03 -17.21 18.04
N ASP A 307 -2.49 -18.35 18.44
CA ASP A 307 -1.79 -18.52 19.72
C ASP A 307 -0.42 -19.19 19.45
N PRO A 308 0.70 -18.49 19.66
CA PRO A 308 0.80 -17.10 20.09
C PRO A 308 0.43 -16.11 18.97
N ASP A 309 -0.14 -14.95 19.35
CA ASP A 309 -0.32 -13.80 18.47
C ASP A 309 1.01 -13.08 18.25
N ARG A 310 1.51 -13.13 17.02
CA ARG A 310 2.79 -12.51 16.62
C ARG A 310 2.63 -11.15 15.95
N VAL A 311 1.40 -10.63 15.83
CA VAL A 311 1.07 -9.38 15.09
C VAL A 311 0.70 -8.25 16.04
N SER A 312 -0.29 -8.45 16.92
CA SER A 312 -0.96 -7.33 17.62
C SER A 312 -0.01 -6.46 18.46
N SER A 313 0.95 -7.07 19.15
CA SER A 313 1.93 -6.33 19.97
C SER A 313 2.86 -5.42 19.17
N LYS A 314 3.01 -5.64 17.86
CA LYS A 314 3.93 -4.93 16.97
C LYS A 314 3.26 -3.76 16.24
N LEU A 315 1.91 -3.73 16.21
CA LEU A 315 1.17 -2.77 15.39
C LEU A 315 1.44 -1.31 15.78
N ALA A 316 1.63 -1.02 17.06
CA ALA A 316 1.86 0.35 17.52
C ALA A 316 3.20 0.91 17.00
N ALA A 317 4.30 0.16 17.16
CA ALA A 317 5.61 0.59 16.67
C ALA A 317 5.66 0.65 15.15
N LEU A 318 5.05 -0.32 14.45
CA LEU A 318 4.90 -0.33 13.00
C LEU A 318 4.14 0.90 12.50
N HIS A 319 3.03 1.25 13.15
CA HIS A 319 2.23 2.44 12.85
C HIS A 319 3.04 3.73 13.01
N ASP A 320 3.73 3.91 14.15
CA ASP A 320 4.56 5.08 14.40
C ASP A 320 5.62 5.24 13.31
N TYR A 321 6.28 4.14 12.91
CA TYR A 321 7.26 4.16 11.83
C TYR A 321 6.64 4.57 10.49
N GLN A 322 5.54 3.95 10.09
CA GLN A 322 4.89 4.27 8.81
C GLN A 322 4.39 5.72 8.74
N LEU A 323 3.87 6.28 9.84
CA LEU A 323 3.48 7.69 9.91
C LEU A 323 4.69 8.64 9.86
N SER A 324 5.90 8.17 10.20
CA SER A 324 7.12 8.95 10.09
C SER A 324 7.70 9.02 8.68
N LEU A 325 7.24 8.18 7.76
CA LEU A 325 7.70 8.15 6.37
C LEU A 325 7.10 9.32 5.59
N GLU A 326 7.91 10.32 5.32
CA GLU A 326 7.50 11.50 4.55
C GLU A 326 7.44 11.17 3.05
N ALA A 327 6.52 11.84 2.35
CA ALA A 327 6.49 11.78 0.89
C ALA A 327 7.77 12.42 0.32
N PRO A 328 8.48 11.75 -0.59
CA PRO A 328 9.70 12.29 -1.17
C PRO A 328 9.40 13.52 -2.03
N ARG A 329 10.36 14.42 -2.07
CA ARG A 329 10.30 15.58 -2.97
C ARG A 329 10.69 15.16 -4.39
N PRO A 330 10.07 15.76 -5.42
CA PRO A 330 10.48 15.53 -6.79
C PRO A 330 11.97 15.87 -7.01
N PRO A 331 12.68 15.13 -7.88
CA PRO A 331 14.05 15.48 -8.23
C PRO A 331 14.16 16.92 -8.79
N GLU A 332 15.26 17.60 -8.49
CA GLU A 332 15.56 18.90 -9.05
C GLU A 332 15.54 18.88 -10.58
N GLY A 333 14.91 19.87 -11.19
CA GLY A 333 14.80 19.97 -12.65
C GLY A 333 13.82 18.97 -13.30
N SER A 334 13.05 18.20 -12.52
CA SER A 334 12.08 17.22 -13.06
C SER A 334 10.76 17.84 -13.54
N PHE A 335 10.56 19.14 -13.33
CA PHE A 335 9.39 19.91 -13.78
C PHE A 335 9.77 21.38 -14.03
N ASP A 336 8.94 22.10 -14.83
CA ASP A 336 9.07 23.53 -15.07
C ASP A 336 8.43 24.30 -13.91
N GLU A 337 9.24 25.05 -13.14
CA GLU A 337 8.78 25.77 -11.96
C GLU A 337 7.80 26.91 -12.29
N ASP A 338 8.01 27.62 -13.42
CA ASP A 338 7.13 28.72 -13.85
C ASP A 338 5.77 28.18 -14.29
N ALA A 339 5.76 27.10 -15.06
CA ALA A 339 4.56 26.40 -15.44
C ALA A 339 3.85 25.80 -14.21
N ALA A 340 4.59 25.22 -13.27
CA ALA A 340 4.02 24.68 -12.02
C ALA A 340 3.34 25.77 -11.17
N ARG A 341 3.90 26.98 -11.09
CA ARG A 341 3.25 28.11 -10.41
C ARG A 341 1.93 28.52 -11.08
N ARG A 342 1.87 28.54 -12.41
CA ARG A 342 0.62 28.79 -13.13
C ARG A 342 -0.37 27.65 -12.94
N GLY A 343 0.11 26.41 -13.01
CA GLY A 343 -0.68 25.19 -12.77
C GLY A 343 -1.29 25.12 -11.37
N GLN A 344 -0.58 25.64 -10.34
CA GLN A 344 -1.11 25.75 -8.98
C GLN A 344 -2.39 26.59 -8.92
N GLN A 345 -2.49 27.65 -9.71
CA GLN A 345 -3.71 28.47 -9.78
C GLN A 345 -4.86 27.70 -10.41
N VAL A 346 -4.60 26.93 -11.48
CA VAL A 346 -5.59 26.04 -12.10
C VAL A 346 -6.05 24.98 -11.11
N PHE A 347 -5.10 24.37 -10.40
CA PHE A 347 -5.37 23.35 -9.38
C PHE A 347 -6.24 23.92 -8.24
N ALA A 348 -5.90 25.09 -7.71
CA ALA A 348 -6.66 25.74 -6.66
C ALA A 348 -8.12 26.01 -7.07
N ALA A 349 -8.33 26.39 -8.33
CA ALA A 349 -9.65 26.70 -8.85
C ALA A 349 -10.51 25.46 -9.20
N ARG A 350 -9.89 24.33 -9.55
CA ARG A 350 -10.61 23.17 -10.16
C ARG A 350 -10.46 21.87 -9.36
N CYS A 351 -9.37 21.66 -8.62
CA CYS A 351 -9.01 20.38 -8.01
C CYS A 351 -8.98 20.42 -6.47
N ALA A 352 -8.68 21.58 -5.88
CA ALA A 352 -8.46 21.74 -4.44
C ALA A 352 -9.72 21.48 -3.59
N ARG A 353 -10.91 21.37 -4.20
CA ARG A 353 -12.14 21.00 -3.50
C ARG A 353 -12.04 19.60 -2.87
N CYS A 354 -11.41 18.66 -3.58
CA CYS A 354 -11.19 17.30 -3.11
C CYS A 354 -9.73 17.08 -2.68
N HIS A 355 -8.77 17.63 -3.43
CA HIS A 355 -7.34 17.51 -3.12
C HIS A 355 -6.86 18.68 -2.25
N VAL A 356 -7.24 18.68 -0.97
CA VAL A 356 -7.02 19.79 -0.02
C VAL A 356 -5.56 19.82 0.46
N ALA A 357 -4.89 20.97 0.31
CA ALA A 357 -3.54 21.16 0.85
C ALA A 357 -3.57 21.15 2.40
N PRO A 358 -2.47 20.75 3.09
CA PRO A 358 -1.15 20.44 2.56
C PRO A 358 -0.94 19.00 2.11
N LEU A 359 -1.90 18.11 2.35
CA LEU A 359 -1.82 16.67 2.00
C LEU A 359 -2.30 16.40 0.57
N TYR A 360 -3.01 17.36 -0.04
CA TYR A 360 -3.64 17.22 -1.34
C TYR A 360 -4.57 16.00 -1.42
N THR A 361 -5.36 15.80 -0.35
CA THR A 361 -6.40 14.78 -0.20
C THR A 361 -7.46 15.28 0.78
N GLU A 362 -8.62 14.65 0.75
CA GLU A 362 -9.60 14.75 1.84
C GLU A 362 -9.16 13.81 2.97
N PRO A 363 -9.21 14.25 4.26
CA PRO A 363 -8.61 13.48 5.36
C PRO A 363 -9.32 12.15 5.69
N GLY A 364 -10.32 11.73 4.95
CA GLY A 364 -10.82 10.37 5.01
C GLY A 364 -12.30 10.19 5.38
N TRP A 365 -13.10 11.26 5.40
CA TRP A 365 -14.54 11.13 5.63
C TRP A 365 -15.37 11.32 4.36
N ASN A 366 -14.91 12.14 3.42
CA ASN A 366 -15.54 12.28 2.13
C ASN A 366 -15.06 11.17 1.20
N MET A 367 -15.99 10.34 0.78
CA MET A 367 -15.76 9.21 -0.10
C MET A 367 -16.65 9.35 -1.33
N HIS A 368 -16.14 8.96 -2.50
CA HIS A 368 -16.78 9.21 -3.79
C HIS A 368 -17.23 7.92 -4.46
N THR A 369 -18.37 7.95 -5.13
CA THR A 369 -18.76 6.90 -6.06
C THR A 369 -17.93 6.98 -7.35
N GLY A 370 -17.86 5.90 -8.13
CA GLY A 370 -17.19 5.93 -9.44
C GLY A 370 -17.84 6.95 -10.37
N ALA A 371 -19.17 7.07 -10.36
CA ALA A 371 -19.90 8.05 -11.16
C ALA A 371 -19.50 9.49 -10.82
N GLU A 372 -19.30 9.84 -9.53
CA GLU A 372 -18.86 11.17 -9.11
C GLU A 372 -17.47 11.54 -9.61
N ILE A 373 -16.60 10.56 -9.87
CA ILE A 373 -15.22 10.77 -10.34
C ILE A 373 -14.97 10.26 -11.76
N GLY A 374 -16.04 9.90 -12.47
CA GLY A 374 -16.00 9.53 -13.89
C GLY A 374 -15.38 8.17 -14.19
N ILE A 375 -15.39 7.23 -13.24
CA ILE A 375 -14.89 5.85 -13.42
C ILE A 375 -15.97 4.83 -13.04
N ASP A 376 -15.68 3.55 -13.30
CA ASP A 376 -16.56 2.45 -12.87
C ASP A 376 -16.45 2.17 -11.36
N ASP A 377 -17.49 1.54 -10.81
CA ASP A 377 -17.58 1.18 -9.40
C ASP A 377 -17.02 -0.23 -9.09
N PHE A 378 -16.36 -0.91 -10.05
CA PHE A 378 -15.95 -2.30 -9.83
C PHE A 378 -15.10 -2.46 -8.57
N GLN A 379 -14.00 -1.70 -8.45
CA GLN A 379 -13.14 -1.80 -7.27
C GLN A 379 -13.83 -1.29 -6.00
N ALA A 380 -14.63 -0.24 -6.08
CA ALA A 380 -15.40 0.27 -4.95
C ALA A 380 -16.41 -0.77 -4.44
N SER A 381 -17.12 -1.47 -5.34
CA SER A 381 -18.10 -2.50 -4.97
C SER A 381 -17.50 -3.70 -4.22
N ARG A 382 -16.18 -3.88 -4.27
CA ARG A 382 -15.42 -4.90 -3.56
C ARG A 382 -15.05 -4.49 -2.13
N SER A 383 -15.35 -3.25 -1.72
CA SER A 383 -15.11 -2.75 -0.36
C SER A 383 -16.42 -2.64 0.42
N PRO A 384 -16.41 -2.68 1.76
CA PRO A 384 -17.63 -2.56 2.57
C PRO A 384 -18.46 -1.31 2.29
N ASP A 385 -17.78 -0.19 2.01
CA ASP A 385 -18.44 1.12 1.84
C ASP A 385 -18.85 1.41 0.39
N GLY A 386 -18.36 0.64 -0.59
CA GLY A 386 -18.70 0.81 -2.01
C GLY A 386 -18.24 2.15 -2.59
N ARG A 387 -17.15 2.74 -2.08
CA ARG A 387 -16.70 4.09 -2.44
C ARG A 387 -15.20 4.15 -2.66
N TYR A 388 -14.75 5.21 -3.33
CA TYR A 388 -13.35 5.57 -3.53
C TYR A 388 -12.93 6.70 -2.61
N ARG A 389 -11.68 6.67 -2.16
CA ARG A 389 -11.03 7.74 -1.43
C ARG A 389 -10.30 8.68 -2.38
N THR A 390 -10.29 9.98 -2.08
CA THR A 390 -9.39 10.94 -2.73
C THR A 390 -7.95 10.59 -2.44
N THR A 391 -7.16 10.28 -3.46
CA THR A 391 -5.75 9.88 -3.30
C THR A 391 -4.88 11.07 -2.92
N PRO A 392 -3.99 10.99 -1.91
CA PRO A 392 -2.99 12.00 -1.63
C PRO A 392 -2.05 12.17 -2.84
N LEU A 393 -1.70 13.43 -3.18
CA LEU A 393 -0.93 13.69 -4.39
C LEU A 393 0.57 13.95 -4.15
N ARG A 394 1.05 13.97 -2.91
CA ARG A 394 2.49 14.09 -2.67
C ARG A 394 3.26 12.87 -3.13
N GLY A 395 4.44 13.08 -3.71
CA GLY A 395 5.30 12.00 -4.21
C GLY A 395 4.74 11.30 -5.46
N LEU A 396 3.96 12.00 -6.30
CA LEU A 396 3.33 11.43 -7.50
C LEU A 396 4.34 10.79 -8.47
N PHE A 397 5.54 11.35 -8.60
CA PHE A 397 6.57 10.83 -9.51
C PHE A 397 6.96 9.37 -9.19
N THR A 398 6.89 8.96 -7.93
CA THR A 398 7.18 7.57 -7.51
C THR A 398 6.13 6.57 -7.99
N ARG A 399 4.97 7.06 -8.42
CA ARG A 399 3.80 6.27 -8.82
C ARG A 399 3.59 6.21 -10.33
N ALA A 400 4.44 6.87 -11.11
CA ALA A 400 4.27 6.97 -12.56
C ALA A 400 4.37 5.61 -13.26
N LYS A 401 5.26 4.73 -12.79
CA LYS A 401 5.39 3.37 -13.34
C LYS A 401 4.13 2.55 -13.06
N GLY A 402 3.58 1.91 -14.09
CA GLY A 402 2.34 1.13 -14.01
C GLY A 402 1.06 1.98 -14.04
N GLY A 403 1.19 3.31 -14.19
CA GLY A 403 0.07 4.23 -14.38
C GLY A 403 -0.60 4.69 -13.08
N PHE A 404 -1.57 5.57 -13.27
CA PHE A 404 -2.33 6.24 -12.21
C PHE A 404 -3.71 5.62 -12.04
N TYR A 405 -4.41 5.96 -10.96
CA TYR A 405 -5.62 5.34 -10.44
C TYR A 405 -5.33 3.95 -9.85
N HIS A 406 -6.36 3.32 -9.28
CA HIS A 406 -6.23 2.02 -8.59
C HIS A 406 -5.79 0.88 -9.50
N ASP A 407 -6.08 0.94 -10.78
CA ASP A 407 -5.80 -0.12 -11.77
C ASP A 407 -4.72 0.27 -12.81
N GLY A 408 -4.18 1.50 -12.71
CA GLY A 408 -3.18 1.99 -13.67
C GLY A 408 -3.76 2.39 -15.03
N ARG A 409 -5.07 2.68 -15.11
CA ARG A 409 -5.76 2.95 -16.38
C ARG A 409 -5.24 4.17 -17.14
N PHE A 410 -4.63 5.12 -16.47
CA PHE A 410 -4.04 6.32 -17.08
C PHE A 410 -2.52 6.25 -17.02
N ALA A 411 -1.89 6.09 -18.19
CA ALA A 411 -0.44 5.92 -18.27
C ALA A 411 0.36 7.18 -17.88
N THR A 412 -0.23 8.38 -18.00
CA THR A 412 0.44 9.66 -17.78
C THR A 412 -0.43 10.63 -16.99
N LEU A 413 0.19 11.66 -16.37
CA LEU A 413 -0.54 12.75 -15.74
C LEU A 413 -1.39 13.55 -16.74
N ASN A 414 -0.95 13.69 -18.00
CA ASN A 414 -1.74 14.30 -19.05
C ASN A 414 -3.07 13.55 -19.22
N ALA A 415 -3.04 12.21 -19.30
CA ALA A 415 -4.24 11.39 -19.42
C ALA A 415 -5.17 11.52 -18.21
N VAL A 416 -4.60 11.70 -16.99
CA VAL A 416 -5.39 11.98 -15.78
C VAL A 416 -6.07 13.34 -15.88
N VAL A 417 -5.35 14.38 -16.31
CA VAL A 417 -5.90 15.74 -16.47
C VAL A 417 -6.98 15.76 -17.54
N ASP A 418 -6.76 15.09 -18.68
CA ASP A 418 -7.75 14.98 -19.76
C ASP A 418 -9.01 14.24 -19.32
N HIS A 419 -8.84 13.19 -18.50
CA HIS A 419 -9.98 12.50 -17.90
C HIS A 419 -10.84 13.42 -17.04
N TYR A 420 -10.22 14.15 -16.09
CA TYR A 420 -10.95 15.09 -15.24
C TYR A 420 -11.56 16.25 -16.01
N ASP A 421 -10.85 16.77 -17.02
CA ASP A 421 -11.38 17.82 -17.91
C ASP A 421 -12.66 17.36 -18.61
N SER A 422 -12.65 16.14 -19.14
CA SER A 422 -13.80 15.53 -19.81
C SER A 422 -14.92 15.17 -18.82
N ALA A 423 -14.61 14.47 -17.74
CA ALA A 423 -15.59 13.97 -16.77
C ALA A 423 -16.35 15.11 -16.07
N PHE A 424 -15.63 16.19 -15.71
CA PHE A 424 -16.23 17.34 -15.03
C PHE A 424 -16.55 18.52 -15.95
N LYS A 425 -16.31 18.39 -17.26
CA LYS A 425 -16.55 19.44 -18.26
C LYS A 425 -15.88 20.76 -17.90
N LEU A 426 -14.60 20.68 -17.49
CA LEU A 426 -13.87 21.86 -16.98
C LEU A 426 -13.53 22.86 -18.07
N GLY A 427 -13.39 22.41 -19.32
CA GLY A 427 -13.10 23.24 -20.49
C GLY A 427 -11.69 23.87 -20.40
N LEU A 428 -10.69 23.13 -19.92
CA LEU A 428 -9.33 23.64 -19.74
C LEU A 428 -8.62 23.81 -21.08
N PRO A 429 -8.12 25.05 -21.41
CA PRO A 429 -7.23 25.24 -22.55
C PRO A 429 -5.96 24.37 -22.45
N ALA A 430 -5.37 24.01 -23.61
CA ALA A 430 -4.19 23.17 -23.66
C ALA A 430 -3.02 23.69 -22.79
N GLY A 431 -2.79 25.01 -22.77
CA GLY A 431 -1.77 25.62 -21.92
C GLY A 431 -2.03 25.40 -20.42
N GLN A 432 -3.28 25.53 -19.96
CA GLN A 432 -3.64 25.28 -18.57
C GLN A 432 -3.49 23.79 -18.18
N LYS A 433 -3.79 22.87 -19.10
CA LYS A 433 -3.56 21.43 -18.88
C LYS A 433 -2.06 21.14 -18.71
N SER A 434 -1.22 21.72 -19.58
CA SER A 434 0.23 21.58 -19.49
C SER A 434 0.78 22.15 -18.17
N ASP A 435 0.39 23.38 -17.81
CA ASP A 435 0.79 24.01 -16.55
C ASP A 435 0.33 23.18 -15.33
N LEU A 436 -0.90 22.63 -15.35
CA LEU A 436 -1.43 21.76 -14.30
C LEU A 436 -0.61 20.48 -14.15
N VAL A 437 -0.17 19.87 -15.24
CA VAL A 437 0.71 18.68 -15.21
C VAL A 437 2.05 19.00 -14.55
N GLU A 438 2.66 20.16 -14.87
CA GLU A 438 3.90 20.58 -14.21
C GLU A 438 3.70 20.81 -12.70
N PHE A 439 2.58 21.39 -12.29
CA PHE A 439 2.22 21.47 -10.86
C PHE A 439 2.08 20.09 -10.22
N LEU A 440 1.40 19.14 -10.85
CA LEU A 440 1.27 17.80 -10.32
C LEU A 440 2.61 17.07 -10.20
N LYS A 441 3.56 17.33 -11.12
CA LYS A 441 4.93 16.80 -11.02
C LYS A 441 5.69 17.41 -9.84
N SER A 442 5.36 18.63 -9.43
CA SER A 442 6.01 19.32 -8.31
C SER A 442 5.55 18.82 -6.93
N LEU A 443 4.50 18.00 -6.88
CA LEU A 443 3.97 17.41 -5.65
C LEU A 443 4.66 16.08 -5.32
#